data_6ffab215a6d97541093970c485b59b8c
#
_entry.id   6ffab215a6d97541093970c485b59b8c
#
_cell.length_a   1.000
_cell.length_b   1.000
_cell.length_c   1.000
_cell.angle_alpha   90.00
_cell.angle_beta   90.00
_cell.angle_gamma   90.00
#
_symmetry.space_group_name_H-M   'P 1'
#
loop_
_entity.id
_entity.type
_entity.pdbx_description
1 polymer ?
#
loop_
_entity_poly.entity_id
_entity_poly.type
_entity_poly.pdbx_seq_one_letter_code
_entity_poly.pdbx_strand_id
1 'polypeptide(L)'
;MSLPVVRASVRQVVETTYHDSDLSPAAGAQKRMREGAAAHRARQSEGAKREKAYQAEQALSADYEADTLTLHVSGRADGLFTREDGVTVVEEIKLGAKDNPLIPAHRAQAAIYGHMLCARDGLSGVRLRILYVDEQGEGVACYEEDAEEQTLQETFRTLCAAACVWEEAMLARRRVRDVSLDALPFPYDSYRAGQRRFAAGVY
;
A
#
# COMPACT_ATOMS: atom_id res chain seq x y z
N MET A 1 2.90 7.00 28.44
CA MET A 1 2.01 7.57 27.41
C MET A 1 2.08 6.64 26.21
N SER A 2 0.95 6.29 25.61
CA SER A 2 0.97 5.48 24.37
C SER A 2 1.54 6.31 23.23
N LEU A 3 2.32 5.66 22.36
CA LEU A 3 2.84 6.30 21.14
C LEU A 3 1.68 6.68 20.21
N PRO A 4 1.81 7.77 19.44
CA PRO A 4 0.82 8.11 18.42
C PRO A 4 0.81 7.03 17.33
N VAL A 5 -0.40 6.63 16.91
CA VAL A 5 -0.59 5.67 15.81
C VAL A 5 -0.81 6.44 14.52
N VAL A 6 0.07 6.23 13.56
CA VAL A 6 -0.05 6.74 12.18
C VAL A 6 -0.52 5.60 11.28
N ARG A 7 -1.46 5.88 10.38
CA ARG A 7 -1.97 4.89 9.42
C ARG A 7 -1.44 5.17 8.03
N ALA A 8 -0.91 4.12 7.40
CA ALA A 8 -0.43 4.18 6.02
C ALA A 8 -0.91 2.96 5.23
N SER A 9 -1.14 3.14 3.94
CA SER A 9 -1.34 2.00 3.05
C SER A 9 0.01 1.39 2.65
N VAL A 10 0.00 0.11 2.26
CA VAL A 10 1.19 -0.57 1.69
C VAL A 10 1.79 0.26 0.56
N ARG A 11 0.95 0.80 -0.32
CA ARG A 11 1.38 1.65 -1.42
C ARG A 11 2.13 2.89 -0.94
N GLN A 12 1.61 3.63 0.05
CA GLN A 12 2.27 4.82 0.60
C GLN A 12 3.64 4.49 1.19
N VAL A 13 3.76 3.37 1.94
CA VAL A 13 5.03 2.92 2.49
C VAL A 13 6.06 2.63 1.39
N VAL A 14 5.64 1.94 0.34
CA VAL A 14 6.52 1.63 -0.81
C VAL A 14 6.91 2.90 -1.57
N GLU A 15 5.95 3.78 -1.84
CA GLU A 15 6.19 5.04 -2.57
C GLU A 15 7.16 5.98 -1.82
N THR A 16 7.30 5.87 -0.51
CA THR A 16 8.29 6.66 0.25
C THR A 16 9.73 6.31 -0.14
N THR A 17 10.00 5.06 -0.50
CA THR A 17 11.35 4.61 -0.88
C THR A 17 11.52 4.57 -2.41
N TYR A 18 10.49 4.12 -3.12
CA TYR A 18 10.50 3.95 -4.57
C TYR A 18 9.68 5.08 -5.20
N HIS A 19 10.28 6.26 -5.31
CA HIS A 19 9.64 7.37 -6.01
C HIS A 19 9.64 7.09 -7.51
N ASP A 20 8.47 6.99 -8.08
CA ASP A 20 8.32 7.17 -9.52
C ASP A 20 8.35 8.69 -9.77
N SER A 21 9.48 9.19 -10.26
CA SER A 21 9.70 10.62 -10.51
C SER A 21 8.92 11.14 -11.73
N ASP A 22 8.00 10.33 -12.27
CA ASP A 22 7.20 10.71 -13.41
C ASP A 22 6.10 11.70 -12.98
N LEU A 23 6.43 12.98 -13.06
CA LEU A 23 5.48 14.11 -13.04
C LEU A 23 4.61 14.13 -14.30
N SER A 24 4.31 12.99 -14.89
CA SER A 24 3.44 12.89 -16.05
C SER A 24 2.09 13.56 -15.75
N PRO A 25 1.63 14.42 -16.64
CA PRO A 25 0.39 15.16 -16.41
C PRO A 25 -0.77 14.18 -16.22
N ALA A 26 -1.68 14.54 -15.33
CA ALA A 26 -2.87 13.77 -14.95
C ALA A 26 -3.84 13.47 -16.13
N ALA A 27 -3.55 13.96 -17.33
CA ALA A 27 -4.28 13.67 -18.56
C ALA A 27 -4.22 12.15 -18.84
N GLY A 28 -5.36 11.48 -18.70
CA GLY A 28 -5.50 10.04 -18.90
C GLY A 28 -5.36 9.19 -17.63
N ALA A 29 -5.01 9.75 -16.46
CA ALA A 29 -4.89 9.00 -15.22
C ALA A 29 -6.18 8.25 -14.84
N GLN A 30 -7.35 8.89 -14.97
CA GLN A 30 -8.64 8.24 -14.69
C GLN A 30 -8.95 7.09 -15.67
N LYS A 31 -8.56 7.23 -16.94
CA LYS A 31 -8.73 6.18 -17.94
C LYS A 31 -7.87 4.97 -17.57
N ARG A 32 -6.57 5.19 -17.33
CA ARG A 32 -5.63 4.14 -16.87
C ARG A 32 -6.06 3.46 -15.57
N MET A 33 -6.59 4.22 -14.61
CA MET A 33 -7.13 3.63 -13.36
C MET A 33 -8.32 2.70 -13.61
N ARG A 34 -9.25 3.08 -14.52
CA ARG A 34 -10.40 2.25 -14.87
C ARG A 34 -10.00 1.00 -15.64
N GLU A 35 -9.08 1.14 -16.59
CA GLU A 35 -8.52 0.04 -17.37
C GLU A 35 -7.78 -0.94 -16.44
N GLY A 36 -6.92 -0.45 -15.55
CA GLY A 36 -6.24 -1.24 -14.54
C GLY A 36 -7.22 -2.00 -13.64
N ALA A 37 -8.26 -1.35 -13.13
CA ALA A 37 -9.25 -2.01 -12.27
C ALA A 37 -10.08 -3.06 -13.03
N ALA A 38 -10.31 -2.89 -14.32
CA ALA A 38 -11.00 -3.90 -15.15
C ALA A 38 -10.09 -5.10 -15.40
N ALA A 39 -8.83 -4.87 -15.77
CA ALA A 39 -7.82 -5.91 -15.98
C ALA A 39 -7.57 -6.74 -14.72
N HIS A 40 -7.46 -6.10 -13.55
CA HIS A 40 -7.35 -6.79 -12.25
C HIS A 40 -8.54 -7.73 -12.01
N ARG A 41 -9.78 -7.24 -12.16
CA ARG A 41 -10.97 -8.09 -11.96
C ARG A 41 -11.04 -9.26 -12.93
N ALA A 42 -10.67 -9.04 -14.20
CA ALA A 42 -10.61 -10.11 -15.19
C ALA A 42 -9.61 -11.19 -14.77
N ARG A 43 -8.40 -10.78 -14.37
CA ARG A 43 -7.36 -11.69 -13.91
C ARG A 43 -7.76 -12.43 -12.62
N GLN A 44 -8.34 -11.76 -11.64
CA GLN A 44 -8.82 -12.37 -10.39
C GLN A 44 -9.92 -13.40 -10.67
N SER A 45 -10.83 -13.11 -11.60
CA SER A 45 -11.85 -14.07 -12.05
C SER A 45 -11.23 -15.32 -12.71
N GLU A 46 -10.17 -15.14 -13.46
CA GLU A 46 -9.45 -16.26 -14.08
C GLU A 46 -8.64 -17.04 -13.03
N GLY A 47 -7.99 -16.35 -12.07
CA GLY A 47 -7.32 -16.97 -10.94
C GLY A 47 -8.26 -17.86 -10.13
N ALA A 48 -9.46 -17.40 -9.84
CA ALA A 48 -10.47 -18.17 -9.12
C ALA A 48 -10.95 -19.45 -9.85
N LYS A 49 -10.77 -19.51 -11.17
CA LYS A 49 -11.07 -20.72 -11.95
C LYS A 49 -9.91 -21.71 -11.98
N ARG A 50 -8.67 -21.20 -11.99
CA ARG A 50 -7.45 -22.00 -12.16
C ARG A 50 -6.87 -22.51 -10.86
N GLU A 51 -6.90 -21.67 -9.82
CA GLU A 51 -6.24 -21.94 -8.56
C GLU A 51 -7.27 -22.34 -7.50
N LYS A 52 -7.05 -23.46 -6.89
CA LYS A 52 -7.91 -23.93 -5.79
C LYS A 52 -7.82 -22.98 -4.60
N ALA A 53 -8.98 -22.57 -4.05
CA ALA A 53 -9.08 -21.67 -2.92
C ALA A 53 -8.45 -20.27 -3.16
N TYR A 54 -8.44 -19.78 -4.40
CA TYR A 54 -8.02 -18.41 -4.72
C TYR A 54 -8.87 -17.39 -3.98
N GLN A 55 -8.22 -16.48 -3.28
CA GLN A 55 -8.85 -15.38 -2.52
C GLN A 55 -8.39 -14.05 -3.10
N ALA A 56 -9.32 -13.34 -3.74
CA ALA A 56 -9.05 -11.99 -4.25
C ALA A 56 -9.20 -10.94 -3.15
N GLU A 57 -8.48 -9.82 -3.28
CA GLU A 57 -8.64 -8.60 -2.45
C GLU A 57 -8.56 -8.87 -0.94
N GLN A 58 -7.61 -9.70 -0.51
CA GLN A 58 -7.48 -10.05 0.90
C GLN A 58 -6.89 -8.91 1.71
N ALA A 59 -7.65 -8.42 2.68
CA ALA A 59 -7.21 -7.40 3.60
C ALA A 59 -6.14 -7.95 4.56
N LEU A 60 -5.00 -7.27 4.61
CA LEU A 60 -3.87 -7.58 5.48
C LEU A 60 -3.39 -6.31 6.17
N SER A 61 -2.84 -6.47 7.37
CA SER A 61 -2.22 -5.37 8.11
C SER A 61 -1.13 -5.88 9.04
N ALA A 62 -0.19 -4.99 9.35
CA ALA A 62 0.82 -5.19 10.38
C ALA A 62 1.20 -3.85 11.00
N ASP A 63 1.66 -3.89 12.24
CA ASP A 63 2.16 -2.72 12.94
C ASP A 63 3.70 -2.73 12.94
N TYR A 64 4.27 -1.56 12.75
CA TYR A 64 5.70 -1.31 12.93
C TYR A 64 5.87 -0.31 14.07
N GLU A 65 6.56 -0.74 15.13
CA GLU A 65 6.85 0.10 16.28
C GLU A 65 8.19 0.82 16.08
N ALA A 66 8.15 2.15 15.98
CA ALA A 66 9.30 3.03 16.02
C ALA A 66 9.39 3.68 17.41
N ASP A 67 10.51 4.40 17.70
CA ASP A 67 10.73 5.03 18.98
C ASP A 67 9.69 6.11 19.34
N THR A 68 9.12 6.77 18.32
CA THR A 68 8.29 7.96 18.48
C THR A 68 6.84 7.78 18.04
N LEU A 69 6.54 6.72 17.27
CA LEU A 69 5.22 6.41 16.75
C LEU A 69 5.07 4.90 16.47
N THR A 70 3.82 4.45 16.36
CA THR A 70 3.48 3.15 15.79
C THR A 70 2.92 3.40 14.38
N LEU A 71 3.51 2.78 13.34
CA LEU A 71 3.00 2.83 11.98
C LEU A 71 2.10 1.62 11.71
N HIS A 72 0.79 1.85 11.62
CA HIS A 72 -0.18 0.83 11.23
C HIS A 72 -0.26 0.76 9.70
N VAL A 73 0.32 -0.28 9.11
CA VAL A 73 0.34 -0.49 7.66
C VAL A 73 -0.77 -1.46 7.28
N SER A 74 -1.58 -1.08 6.30
CA SER A 74 -2.68 -1.93 5.83
C SER A 74 -2.84 -1.85 4.32
N GLY A 75 -3.45 -2.89 3.74
CA GLY A 75 -3.75 -2.94 2.32
C GLY A 75 -4.52 -4.21 1.94
N ARG A 76 -4.66 -4.43 0.63
CA ARG A 76 -5.29 -5.63 0.09
C ARG A 76 -4.35 -6.26 -0.91
N ALA A 77 -3.99 -7.51 -0.67
CA ALA A 77 -3.29 -8.34 -1.63
C ALA A 77 -4.24 -8.68 -2.78
N ASP A 78 -3.79 -8.55 -4.02
CA ASP A 78 -4.63 -8.78 -5.20
C ASP A 78 -5.10 -10.23 -5.30
N GLY A 79 -4.24 -11.20 -4.94
CA GLY A 79 -4.59 -12.61 -4.89
C GLY A 79 -3.77 -13.40 -3.86
N LEU A 80 -4.43 -14.31 -3.15
CA LEU A 80 -3.81 -15.30 -2.27
C LEU A 80 -4.35 -16.68 -2.63
N PHE A 81 -3.47 -17.68 -2.73
CA PHE A 81 -3.84 -19.07 -2.96
C PHE A 81 -2.73 -20.02 -2.53
N THR A 82 -3.07 -21.29 -2.34
CA THR A 82 -2.09 -22.32 -2.04
C THR A 82 -2.04 -23.31 -3.21
N ARG A 83 -0.85 -23.56 -3.73
CA ARG A 83 -0.62 -24.53 -4.80
C ARG A 83 -0.76 -25.96 -4.30
N GLU A 84 -0.81 -26.90 -5.23
CA GLU A 84 -0.91 -28.34 -4.92
C GLU A 84 0.31 -28.87 -4.13
N ASP A 85 1.47 -28.24 -4.30
CA ASP A 85 2.69 -28.53 -3.54
C ASP A 85 2.69 -27.96 -2.10
N GLY A 86 1.60 -27.29 -1.70
CA GLY A 86 1.45 -26.68 -0.38
C GLY A 86 2.05 -25.29 -0.24
N VAL A 87 2.66 -24.73 -1.29
CA VAL A 87 3.25 -23.41 -1.26
C VAL A 87 2.17 -22.32 -1.35
N THR A 88 2.14 -21.44 -0.37
CA THR A 88 1.24 -20.28 -0.37
C THR A 88 1.83 -19.17 -1.25
N VAL A 89 1.00 -18.63 -2.15
CA VAL A 89 1.38 -17.59 -3.13
C VAL A 89 0.69 -16.29 -2.79
N VAL A 90 1.46 -15.22 -2.79
CA VAL A 90 0.98 -13.83 -2.75
C VAL A 90 1.11 -13.26 -4.16
N GLU A 91 -0.02 -12.99 -4.81
CA GLU A 91 -0.06 -12.44 -6.16
C GLU A 91 -0.31 -10.93 -6.12
N GLU A 92 0.56 -10.17 -6.79
CA GLU A 92 0.41 -8.75 -7.07
C GLU A 92 0.21 -8.56 -8.57
N ILE A 93 -0.90 -7.94 -8.98
CA ILE A 93 -1.29 -7.76 -10.37
C ILE A 93 -1.03 -6.31 -10.79
N LYS A 94 -0.38 -6.12 -11.92
CA LYS A 94 -0.09 -4.79 -12.46
C LYS A 94 -0.43 -4.71 -13.95
N LEU A 95 -0.97 -3.57 -14.37
CA LEU A 95 -1.08 -3.29 -15.80
C LEU A 95 0.33 -3.12 -16.38
N GLY A 96 0.63 -3.79 -17.48
CA GLY A 96 1.93 -3.75 -18.11
C GLY A 96 1.90 -4.17 -19.58
N ALA A 97 3.08 -4.13 -20.21
CA ALA A 97 3.27 -4.56 -21.58
C ALA A 97 4.01 -5.92 -21.62
N LYS A 98 4.02 -6.55 -22.77
CA LYS A 98 4.87 -7.71 -23.04
C LYS A 98 6.33 -7.33 -22.78
N ASP A 99 7.06 -8.22 -22.11
CA ASP A 99 8.46 -8.02 -21.72
C ASP A 99 8.68 -6.87 -20.70
N ASN A 100 7.64 -6.48 -19.96
CA ASN A 100 7.77 -5.50 -18.87
C ASN A 100 8.81 -5.98 -17.85
N PRO A 101 9.86 -5.20 -17.53
CA PRO A 101 10.81 -5.59 -16.51
C PRO A 101 10.15 -5.62 -15.11
N LEU A 102 10.69 -6.45 -14.21
CA LEU A 102 10.26 -6.43 -12.83
C LEU A 102 10.56 -5.07 -12.20
N ILE A 103 9.52 -4.37 -11.77
CA ILE A 103 9.64 -3.06 -11.13
C ILE A 103 9.85 -3.28 -9.61
N PRO A 104 10.93 -2.74 -9.01
CA PRO A 104 11.23 -2.95 -7.60
C PRO A 104 10.10 -2.57 -6.64
N ALA A 105 9.36 -1.51 -6.93
CA ALA A 105 8.19 -1.10 -6.13
C ALA A 105 7.10 -2.17 -6.09
N HIS A 106 6.83 -2.84 -7.21
CA HIS A 106 5.81 -3.90 -7.27
C HIS A 106 6.24 -5.14 -6.47
N ARG A 107 7.52 -5.51 -6.57
CA ARG A 107 8.10 -6.57 -5.74
C ARG A 107 8.01 -6.22 -4.24
N ALA A 108 8.31 -4.97 -3.89
CA ALA A 108 8.23 -4.49 -2.51
C ALA A 108 6.80 -4.54 -1.95
N GLN A 109 5.78 -4.22 -2.76
CA GLN A 109 4.37 -4.37 -2.36
C GLN A 109 4.04 -5.83 -2.05
N ALA A 110 4.39 -6.75 -2.95
CA ALA A 110 4.18 -8.18 -2.74
C ALA A 110 4.93 -8.69 -1.49
N ALA A 111 6.15 -8.22 -1.24
CA ALA A 111 6.94 -8.60 -0.07
C ALA A 111 6.31 -8.12 1.25
N ILE A 112 5.75 -6.91 1.31
CA ILE A 112 5.01 -6.42 2.48
C ILE A 112 3.77 -7.31 2.74
N TYR A 113 3.00 -7.64 1.72
CA TYR A 113 1.86 -8.55 1.86
C TYR A 113 2.31 -9.95 2.28
N GLY A 114 3.43 -10.44 1.75
CA GLY A 114 4.05 -11.69 2.15
C GLY A 114 4.39 -11.72 3.64
N HIS A 115 5.04 -10.67 4.16
CA HIS A 115 5.30 -10.53 5.59
C HIS A 115 4.01 -10.54 6.43
N MET A 116 3.03 -9.74 6.05
CA MET A 116 1.74 -9.67 6.76
C MET A 116 1.04 -11.03 6.80
N LEU A 117 1.10 -11.78 5.70
CA LEU A 117 0.52 -13.11 5.61
C LEU A 117 1.27 -14.13 6.48
N CYS A 118 2.62 -14.13 6.43
CA CYS A 118 3.45 -14.99 7.26
C CYS A 118 3.18 -14.74 8.76
N ALA A 119 3.12 -13.47 9.16
CA ALA A 119 2.84 -13.09 10.54
C ALA A 119 1.42 -13.50 10.99
N ARG A 120 0.41 -13.38 10.12
CA ARG A 120 -0.97 -13.76 10.41
C ARG A 120 -1.15 -15.28 10.56
N ASP A 121 -0.56 -16.04 9.63
CA ASP A 121 -0.83 -17.46 9.47
C ASP A 121 0.29 -18.37 10.00
N GLY A 122 1.38 -17.80 10.54
CA GLY A 122 2.51 -18.54 11.09
C GLY A 122 3.33 -19.29 10.02
N LEU A 123 3.45 -18.72 8.81
CA LEU A 123 4.17 -19.34 7.71
C LEU A 123 5.67 -18.99 7.79
N SER A 124 6.52 -19.95 7.43
CA SER A 124 7.98 -19.76 7.35
C SER A 124 8.44 -19.04 6.08
N GLY A 125 7.53 -18.86 5.12
CA GLY A 125 7.78 -18.19 3.85
C GLY A 125 6.60 -18.32 2.90
N VAL A 126 6.67 -17.59 1.81
CA VAL A 126 5.66 -17.58 0.74
C VAL A 126 6.34 -17.46 -0.62
N ARG A 127 5.63 -17.78 -1.68
CA ARG A 127 6.02 -17.40 -3.04
C ARG A 127 5.40 -16.08 -3.40
N LEU A 128 6.24 -15.10 -3.75
CA LEU A 128 5.81 -13.84 -4.32
C LEU A 128 5.61 -14.03 -5.82
N ARG A 129 4.49 -13.58 -6.34
CA ARG A 129 4.17 -13.60 -7.77
C ARG A 129 3.77 -12.21 -8.21
N ILE A 130 4.56 -11.57 -9.07
CA ILE A 130 4.24 -10.30 -9.70
C ILE A 130 3.82 -10.58 -11.14
N LEU A 131 2.55 -10.34 -11.43
CA LEU A 131 1.94 -10.62 -12.71
C LEU A 131 1.59 -9.30 -13.42
N TYR A 132 2.20 -9.07 -14.57
CA TYR A 132 1.80 -8.00 -15.47
C TYR A 132 0.73 -8.51 -16.42
N VAL A 133 -0.34 -7.74 -16.56
CA VAL A 133 -1.48 -8.05 -17.43
C VAL A 133 -1.70 -6.90 -18.40
N ASP A 134 -2.25 -7.21 -19.57
CA ASP A 134 -2.74 -6.20 -20.51
C ASP A 134 -4.11 -5.65 -20.09
N GLU A 135 -4.69 -4.79 -20.92
CA GLU A 135 -6.02 -4.18 -20.69
C GLU A 135 -7.17 -5.21 -20.65
N GLN A 136 -6.96 -6.39 -21.22
CA GLN A 136 -7.92 -7.50 -21.21
C GLN A 136 -7.77 -8.39 -19.97
N GLY A 137 -6.69 -8.20 -19.19
CA GLY A 137 -6.37 -9.02 -18.03
C GLY A 137 -5.58 -10.30 -18.38
N GLU A 138 -5.09 -10.42 -19.61
CA GLU A 138 -4.23 -11.52 -20.01
C GLU A 138 -2.80 -11.31 -19.51
N GLY A 139 -2.18 -12.37 -18.96
CA GLY A 139 -0.82 -12.29 -18.45
C GLY A 139 0.19 -12.07 -19.57
N VAL A 140 0.96 -10.99 -19.47
CA VAL A 140 1.99 -10.62 -20.47
C VAL A 140 3.42 -10.80 -19.96
N ALA A 141 3.64 -10.70 -18.63
CA ALA A 141 4.89 -11.05 -17.98
C ALA A 141 4.61 -11.55 -16.56
N CYS A 142 5.39 -12.50 -16.05
CA CYS A 142 5.22 -13.06 -14.73
C CYS A 142 6.60 -13.29 -14.08
N TYR A 143 6.73 -12.85 -12.84
CA TYR A 143 7.92 -13.04 -12.01
C TYR A 143 7.51 -13.76 -10.73
N GLU A 144 8.23 -14.83 -10.41
CA GLU A 144 8.01 -15.59 -9.17
C GLU A 144 9.33 -15.75 -8.43
N GLU A 145 9.27 -15.65 -7.11
CA GLU A 145 10.39 -15.94 -6.22
C GLU A 145 9.87 -16.52 -4.90
N ASP A 146 10.61 -17.47 -4.34
CA ASP A 146 10.38 -17.92 -2.97
C ASP A 146 11.05 -16.96 -2.00
N ALA A 147 10.32 -16.54 -0.98
CA ALA A 147 10.80 -15.60 0.02
C ALA A 147 10.54 -16.15 1.43
N GLU A 148 11.60 -16.24 2.22
CA GLU A 148 11.54 -16.64 3.62
C GLU A 148 10.97 -15.51 4.48
N GLU A 149 10.26 -15.87 5.56
CA GLU A 149 9.64 -14.91 6.48
C GLU A 149 10.65 -13.87 7.00
N GLN A 150 11.86 -14.28 7.35
CA GLN A 150 12.88 -13.37 7.85
C GLN A 150 13.24 -12.28 6.81
N THR A 151 13.41 -12.65 5.55
CA THR A 151 13.70 -11.70 4.45
C THR A 151 12.55 -10.73 4.22
N LEU A 152 11.31 -11.24 4.29
CA LEU A 152 10.10 -10.44 4.17
C LEU A 152 9.97 -9.44 5.33
N GLN A 153 10.25 -9.89 6.55
CA GLN A 153 10.24 -9.06 7.75
C GLN A 153 11.31 -7.94 7.67
N GLU A 154 12.52 -8.25 7.23
CA GLU A 154 13.59 -7.26 7.04
C GLU A 154 13.20 -6.22 5.99
N THR A 155 12.57 -6.65 4.89
CA THR A 155 12.04 -5.74 3.86
C THR A 155 10.97 -4.82 4.44
N PHE A 156 10.00 -5.38 5.17
CA PHE A 156 8.93 -4.61 5.82
C PHE A 156 9.52 -3.58 6.79
N ARG A 157 10.43 -4.01 7.67
CA ARG A 157 11.07 -3.11 8.64
C ARG A 157 11.83 -1.97 7.98
N THR A 158 12.60 -2.27 6.94
CA THR A 158 13.37 -1.26 6.19
C THR A 158 12.47 -0.20 5.57
N LEU A 159 11.41 -0.62 4.91
CA LEU A 159 10.46 0.29 4.25
C LEU A 159 9.65 1.11 5.27
N CYS A 160 9.20 0.48 6.36
CA CYS A 160 8.50 1.18 7.43
C CYS A 160 9.40 2.18 8.16
N ALA A 161 10.67 1.85 8.40
CA ALA A 161 11.62 2.79 9.00
C ALA A 161 11.81 4.04 8.13
N ALA A 162 11.93 3.88 6.81
CA ALA A 162 12.00 4.99 5.88
C ALA A 162 10.72 5.84 5.89
N ALA A 163 9.54 5.20 5.92
CA ALA A 163 8.26 5.89 6.01
C ALA A 163 8.10 6.66 7.34
N CYS A 164 8.58 6.11 8.47
CA CYS A 164 8.52 6.79 9.76
C CYS A 164 9.29 8.10 9.79
N VAL A 165 10.44 8.20 9.12
CA VAL A 165 11.21 9.46 9.01
C VAL A 165 10.35 10.56 8.41
N TRP A 166 9.60 10.26 7.37
CA TRP A 166 8.67 11.19 6.73
C TRP A 166 7.50 11.56 7.66
N GLU A 167 6.86 10.57 8.28
CA GLU A 167 5.71 10.78 9.15
C GLU A 167 6.08 11.58 10.41
N GLU A 168 7.26 11.36 10.98
CA GLU A 168 7.79 12.15 12.09
C GLU A 168 7.94 13.63 11.71
N ALA A 169 8.53 13.91 10.54
CA ALA A 169 8.65 15.27 10.02
C ALA A 169 7.28 15.93 9.80
N MET A 170 6.30 15.17 9.29
CA MET A 170 4.93 15.65 9.09
C MET A 170 4.22 15.91 10.42
N LEU A 171 4.40 15.04 11.43
CA LEU A 171 3.86 15.25 12.77
C LEU A 171 4.46 16.49 13.44
N ALA A 172 5.77 16.70 13.31
CA ALA A 172 6.43 17.89 13.81
C ALA A 172 5.88 19.17 13.15
N ARG A 173 5.72 19.17 11.82
CA ARG A 173 5.09 20.30 11.09
C ARG A 173 3.66 20.57 11.53
N ARG A 174 2.86 19.52 11.73
CA ARG A 174 1.47 19.65 12.21
C ARG A 174 1.45 20.33 13.58
N ARG A 175 2.30 19.91 14.53
CA ARG A 175 2.40 20.52 15.85
C ARG A 175 2.72 22.02 15.77
N VAL A 176 3.72 22.41 14.96
CA VAL A 176 4.07 23.82 14.75
C VAL A 176 2.91 24.60 14.16
N ARG A 177 2.27 24.05 13.13
CA ARG A 177 1.08 24.65 12.49
C ARG A 177 -0.05 24.85 13.51
N ASP A 178 -0.38 23.81 14.28
CA ASP A 178 -1.51 23.84 15.20
C ASP A 178 -1.28 24.88 16.30
N VAL A 179 -0.07 24.95 16.87
CA VAL A 179 0.32 26.01 17.82
C VAL A 179 0.19 27.39 17.20
N SER A 180 0.62 27.57 15.95
CA SER A 180 0.52 28.88 15.27
C SER A 180 -0.93 29.26 14.95
N LEU A 181 -1.79 28.28 14.63
CA LEU A 181 -3.21 28.50 14.39
C LEU A 181 -3.96 28.88 15.66
N ASP A 182 -3.66 28.21 16.77
CA ASP A 182 -4.25 28.49 18.08
C ASP A 182 -3.89 29.92 18.57
N ALA A 183 -2.72 30.40 18.18
CA ALA A 183 -2.26 31.76 18.51
C ALA A 183 -2.83 32.86 17.56
N LEU A 184 -3.45 32.50 16.45
CA LEU A 184 -4.01 33.43 15.48
C LEU A 184 -5.35 34.02 15.97
N PRO A 185 -5.43 35.35 16.24
CA PRO A 185 -6.70 35.96 16.53
C PRO A 185 -7.61 35.91 15.29
N PHE A 186 -8.90 35.69 15.51
CA PHE A 186 -9.84 35.85 14.43
C PHE A 186 -9.82 37.28 13.90
N PRO A 187 -9.63 37.54 12.57
CA PRO A 187 -9.34 38.85 12.06
C PRO A 187 -10.54 39.84 12.07
N TYR A 188 -11.69 39.44 12.59
CA TYR A 188 -12.90 40.23 12.68
C TYR A 188 -13.49 40.10 14.09
N ASP A 189 -14.23 41.12 14.53
CA ASP A 189 -14.86 41.19 15.87
C ASP A 189 -15.88 40.08 16.08
N SER A 190 -16.48 39.51 15.02
CA SER A 190 -17.45 38.45 15.10
C SER A 190 -17.49 37.59 13.82
N TYR A 191 -17.94 36.36 13.97
CA TYR A 191 -18.24 35.49 12.84
C TYR A 191 -19.54 35.92 12.15
N ARG A 192 -19.55 35.88 10.81
CA ARG A 192 -20.80 35.97 10.06
C ARG A 192 -21.70 34.77 10.33
N ALA A 193 -23.01 34.91 10.15
CA ALA A 193 -23.94 33.81 10.31
C ALA A 193 -23.54 32.59 9.46
N GLY A 194 -23.44 31.42 10.09
CA GLY A 194 -23.02 30.17 9.45
C GLY A 194 -21.50 29.95 9.30
N GLN A 195 -20.68 31.00 9.37
CA GLN A 195 -19.22 30.89 9.16
C GLN A 195 -18.54 29.97 10.19
N ARG A 196 -18.90 30.09 11.47
CA ARG A 196 -18.38 29.21 12.54
C ARG A 196 -18.77 27.75 12.33
N ARG A 197 -20.02 27.53 11.88
CA ARG A 197 -20.53 26.18 11.59
C ARG A 197 -19.82 25.56 10.38
N PHE A 198 -19.54 26.36 9.37
CA PHE A 198 -18.76 25.92 8.20
C PHE A 198 -17.34 25.55 8.58
N ALA A 199 -16.64 26.42 9.32
CA ALA A 199 -15.27 26.15 9.79
C ALA A 199 -15.21 24.85 10.62
N ALA A 200 -16.14 24.64 11.57
CA ALA A 200 -16.22 23.43 12.38
C ALA A 200 -16.56 22.16 11.59
N GLY A 201 -17.09 22.27 10.38
CA GLY A 201 -17.38 21.14 9.48
C GLY A 201 -16.22 20.80 8.52
N VAL A 202 -15.18 21.65 8.46
CA VAL A 202 -14.00 21.46 7.59
C VAL A 202 -12.79 20.93 8.39
N TYR A 203 -12.80 21.12 9.69
CA TYR A 203 -11.76 20.65 10.63
C TYR A 203 -12.32 19.57 11.56
#